data_501e3a064e42372d0930cc86559bb032
#
_entry.id   501e3a064e42372d0930cc86559bb032
#
_cell.length_a   1.000
_cell.length_b   1.000
_cell.length_c   1.000
_cell.angle_alpha   90.00
_cell.angle_beta   90.00
_cell.angle_gamma   90.00
#
_symmetry.space_group_name_H-M   'P 1'
#
loop_
_entity.id
_entity.type
_entity.pdbx_description
1 polymer ?
#
loop_
_entity_poly.entity_id
_entity_poly.type
_entity_poly.pdbx_seq_one_letter_code
_entity_poly.pdbx_strand_id
1 'polypeptide(L)'
;MADSALIYLAPGAFQDALADARVLFQESRADSPRQGSLGEALEALSGRAVNLVVTSAEALLTGVTLSRKQARHLQRVLPYLLEEQLLEAPEQLWFASGKAEHGRYPVAVINRPNLEALIDLCREHRVRPQSLKADADLLAAQTPVLITVEGWGTLILERDQALVADEAQREAVLALHGDDELHFTRLEDPATLCDQLQAALAADHGVEMLQGAFSQRQNQASGPSPWQPWKPVMGLAAAVFFIALAAVWAQQWRYQKAADETFAQAAELYQS
;
A
#
# COMPACT_ATOMS: atom_id res chain seq x y z
N MET A 1 -15.93 10.78 -8.00
CA MET A 1 -15.18 9.71 -7.33
C MET A 1 -14.80 8.73 -8.41
N ALA A 2 -13.53 8.34 -8.52
CA ALA A 2 -13.12 7.35 -9.52
C ALA A 2 -13.78 6.01 -9.19
N ASP A 3 -14.42 5.43 -10.19
CA ASP A 3 -15.02 4.10 -10.12
C ASP A 3 -13.88 3.08 -10.07
N SER A 4 -13.51 2.64 -8.87
CA SER A 4 -12.39 1.73 -8.65
C SER A 4 -12.89 0.29 -8.52
N ALA A 5 -12.20 -0.62 -9.20
CA ALA A 5 -12.48 -2.03 -9.10
C ALA A 5 -12.23 -2.55 -7.67
N LEU A 6 -12.90 -3.64 -7.31
CA LEU A 6 -12.78 -4.31 -6.03
C LEU A 6 -12.35 -5.76 -6.24
N ILE A 7 -11.43 -6.24 -5.43
CA ILE A 7 -11.13 -7.67 -5.26
C ILE A 7 -11.22 -7.98 -3.76
N TYR A 8 -12.07 -8.92 -3.39
CA TYR A 8 -12.20 -9.43 -2.04
C TYR A 8 -11.71 -10.88 -1.99
N LEU A 9 -10.64 -11.13 -1.22
CA LEU A 9 -10.00 -12.43 -1.10
C LEU A 9 -10.76 -13.31 -0.11
N ALA A 10 -11.00 -14.58 -0.49
CA ALA A 10 -11.62 -15.56 0.39
C ALA A 10 -10.72 -15.93 1.59
N PRO A 11 -11.29 -16.49 2.66
CA PRO A 11 -10.50 -17.10 3.73
C PRO A 11 -9.60 -18.20 3.20
N GLY A 12 -8.38 -18.32 3.73
CA GLY A 12 -7.40 -19.29 3.27
C GLY A 12 -6.69 -18.91 1.96
N ALA A 13 -6.83 -17.67 1.49
CA ALA A 13 -6.26 -17.22 0.23
C ALA A 13 -4.73 -17.37 0.14
N PHE A 14 -4.04 -17.41 1.28
CA PHE A 14 -2.59 -17.53 1.35
C PHE A 14 -2.09 -18.94 1.71
N GLN A 15 -2.99 -19.95 1.78
CA GLN A 15 -2.61 -21.32 2.15
C GLN A 15 -2.07 -22.13 0.96
N ASP A 16 -2.58 -21.84 -0.24
CA ASP A 16 -2.22 -22.50 -1.49
C ASP A 16 -1.52 -21.53 -2.47
N ALA A 17 -1.46 -21.90 -3.74
CA ALA A 17 -0.96 -21.01 -4.77
C ALA A 17 -1.86 -19.76 -4.87
N LEU A 18 -1.29 -18.60 -4.57
CA LEU A 18 -2.04 -17.34 -4.44
C LEU A 18 -2.85 -16.98 -5.70
N ALA A 19 -2.34 -17.33 -6.90
CA ALA A 19 -3.05 -17.11 -8.15
C ALA A 19 -4.37 -17.90 -8.25
N ASP A 20 -4.45 -19.05 -7.58
CA ASP A 20 -5.63 -19.93 -7.56
C ASP A 20 -6.57 -19.59 -6.40
N ALA A 21 -6.18 -18.64 -5.53
CA ALA A 21 -7.00 -18.20 -4.40
C ALA A 21 -8.36 -17.70 -4.89
N ARG A 22 -9.43 -18.14 -4.23
CA ARG A 22 -10.78 -17.70 -4.57
C ARG A 22 -10.98 -16.24 -4.22
N VAL A 23 -11.64 -15.52 -5.09
CA VAL A 23 -11.96 -14.11 -4.90
C VAL A 23 -13.37 -13.79 -5.38
N LEU A 24 -13.96 -12.77 -4.78
CA LEU A 24 -15.10 -12.06 -5.30
C LEU A 24 -14.58 -10.73 -5.87
N PHE A 25 -14.84 -10.46 -7.15
CA PHE A 25 -14.33 -9.25 -7.78
C PHE A 25 -15.37 -8.53 -8.62
N GLN A 26 -15.20 -7.23 -8.72
CA GLN A 26 -16.10 -6.32 -9.43
C GLN A 26 -15.27 -5.30 -10.17
N GLU A 27 -15.52 -5.13 -11.47
CA GLU A 27 -14.75 -4.22 -12.31
C GLU A 27 -15.12 -2.75 -12.08
N SER A 28 -16.37 -2.52 -11.78
CA SER A 28 -16.97 -1.22 -11.49
C SER A 28 -18.12 -1.42 -10.53
N ARG A 29 -18.46 -0.42 -9.74
CA ARG A 29 -19.59 -0.47 -8.81
C ARG A 29 -20.93 -0.73 -9.51
N ALA A 30 -21.03 -0.41 -10.79
CA ALA A 30 -22.24 -0.64 -11.58
C ALA A 30 -22.36 -2.09 -12.09
N ASP A 31 -21.27 -2.86 -12.07
CA ASP A 31 -21.26 -4.23 -12.58
C ASP A 31 -21.65 -5.22 -11.49
N SER A 32 -22.18 -6.37 -11.90
CA SER A 32 -22.41 -7.47 -10.96
C SER A 32 -21.07 -8.09 -10.54
N PRO A 33 -20.89 -8.40 -9.24
CA PRO A 33 -19.70 -9.08 -8.79
C PRO A 33 -19.63 -10.50 -9.36
N ARG A 34 -18.40 -10.96 -9.58
CA ARG A 34 -18.09 -12.30 -10.11
C ARG A 34 -17.19 -13.04 -9.14
N GLN A 35 -17.39 -14.35 -9.04
CA GLN A 35 -16.46 -15.23 -8.36
C GLN A 35 -15.47 -15.83 -9.37
N GLY A 36 -14.23 -16.03 -8.95
CA GLY A 36 -13.19 -16.65 -9.76
C GLY A 36 -11.90 -16.84 -8.96
N SER A 37 -10.82 -17.14 -9.65
CA SER A 37 -9.48 -17.13 -9.05
C SER A 37 -8.90 -15.71 -9.03
N LEU A 38 -7.91 -15.49 -8.17
CA LEU A 38 -7.20 -14.21 -8.12
C LEU A 38 -6.49 -13.93 -9.45
N GLY A 39 -5.91 -14.94 -10.08
CA GLY A 39 -5.27 -14.80 -11.41
C GLY A 39 -6.27 -14.29 -12.45
N GLU A 40 -7.45 -14.92 -12.56
CA GLU A 40 -8.51 -14.50 -13.49
C GLU A 40 -8.97 -13.06 -13.21
N ALA A 41 -9.13 -12.70 -11.94
CA ALA A 41 -9.53 -11.34 -11.56
C ALA A 41 -8.45 -10.31 -11.95
N LEU A 42 -7.17 -10.63 -11.71
CA LEU A 42 -6.06 -9.74 -12.06
C LEU A 42 -5.88 -9.60 -13.58
N GLU A 43 -6.12 -10.66 -14.35
CA GLU A 43 -6.13 -10.59 -15.83
C GLU A 43 -7.25 -9.67 -16.33
N ALA A 44 -8.47 -9.86 -15.81
CA ALA A 44 -9.62 -9.02 -16.17
C ALA A 44 -9.42 -7.55 -15.82
N LEU A 45 -8.68 -7.26 -14.74
CA LEU A 45 -8.44 -5.92 -14.22
C LEU A 45 -7.06 -5.34 -14.61
N SER A 46 -6.38 -5.96 -15.60
CA SER A 46 -5.06 -5.51 -16.03
C SER A 46 -5.04 -4.02 -16.43
N GLY A 47 -4.04 -3.29 -15.95
CA GLY A 47 -3.88 -1.85 -16.16
C GLY A 47 -4.76 -0.95 -15.30
N ARG A 48 -5.67 -1.51 -14.51
CA ARG A 48 -6.62 -0.76 -13.66
C ARG A 48 -6.07 -0.54 -12.25
N ALA A 49 -6.70 0.40 -11.58
CA ALA A 49 -6.52 0.63 -10.15
C ALA A 49 -7.59 -0.18 -9.39
N VAL A 50 -7.17 -0.89 -8.34
CA VAL A 50 -8.01 -1.86 -7.64
C VAL A 50 -7.90 -1.66 -6.13
N ASN A 51 -9.03 -1.71 -5.44
CA ASN A 51 -9.08 -1.85 -4.00
C ASN A 51 -9.06 -3.34 -3.65
N LEU A 52 -8.16 -3.73 -2.77
CA LEU A 52 -8.05 -5.08 -2.26
C LEU A 52 -8.68 -5.15 -0.86
N VAL A 53 -9.46 -6.17 -0.63
CA VAL A 53 -9.99 -6.50 0.69
C VAL A 53 -9.56 -7.93 1.02
N VAL A 54 -8.98 -8.10 2.21
CA VAL A 54 -8.67 -9.43 2.76
C VAL A 54 -9.65 -9.75 3.88
N THR A 55 -9.92 -11.03 4.08
CA THR A 55 -10.69 -11.42 5.26
C THR A 55 -9.88 -11.19 6.52
N SER A 56 -10.55 -10.82 7.59
CA SER A 56 -9.90 -10.65 8.91
C SER A 56 -9.42 -11.96 9.51
N ALA A 57 -9.73 -13.11 8.87
CA ALA A 57 -9.11 -14.38 9.19
C ALA A 57 -7.61 -14.43 8.80
N GLU A 58 -7.18 -13.60 7.86
CA GLU A 58 -5.81 -13.50 7.36
C GLU A 58 -5.01 -12.37 8.02
N ALA A 59 -5.64 -11.54 8.86
CA ALA A 59 -5.03 -10.40 9.50
C ALA A 59 -5.47 -10.26 10.95
N LEU A 60 -4.53 -10.01 11.87
CA LEU A 60 -4.86 -9.65 13.24
C LEU A 60 -5.27 -8.17 13.28
N LEU A 61 -6.50 -7.91 13.73
CA LEU A 61 -7.00 -6.57 13.99
C LEU A 61 -6.98 -6.32 15.50
N THR A 62 -6.36 -5.24 15.93
CA THR A 62 -6.23 -4.89 17.33
C THR A 62 -6.07 -3.38 17.51
N GLY A 63 -5.79 -2.93 18.71
CA GLY A 63 -5.53 -1.51 18.96
C GLY A 63 -4.65 -1.30 20.18
N VAL A 64 -3.73 -0.35 20.06
CA VAL A 64 -2.80 0.00 21.14
C VAL A 64 -3.07 1.40 21.65
N THR A 65 -3.01 1.57 22.97
CA THR A 65 -3.14 2.88 23.61
C THR A 65 -1.75 3.41 23.93
N LEU A 66 -1.41 4.56 23.39
CA LEU A 66 -0.09 5.15 23.51
C LEU A 66 -0.14 6.60 23.97
N SER A 67 0.87 6.99 24.73
CA SER A 67 1.11 8.40 25.02
C SER A 67 1.58 9.16 23.76
N ARG A 68 1.37 10.48 23.71
CA ARG A 68 1.84 11.32 22.59
C ARG A 68 3.33 11.19 22.28
N LYS A 69 4.15 10.89 23.29
CA LYS A 69 5.60 10.70 23.13
C LYS A 69 5.91 9.38 22.41
N GLN A 70 5.23 8.30 22.78
CA GLN A 70 5.40 6.97 22.18
C GLN A 70 4.84 6.92 20.75
N ALA A 71 3.75 7.63 20.49
CA ALA A 71 3.11 7.69 19.18
C ALA A 71 4.05 8.17 18.05
N ARG A 72 5.05 8.99 18.36
CA ARG A 72 6.06 9.42 17.37
C ARG A 72 6.92 8.27 16.86
N HIS A 73 6.98 7.16 17.59
CA HIS A 73 7.77 5.97 17.26
C HIS A 73 6.88 4.73 17.09
N LEU A 74 5.60 4.94 16.78
CA LEU A 74 4.57 3.90 16.72
C LEU A 74 5.04 2.65 15.97
N GLN A 75 5.46 2.79 14.74
CA GLN A 75 5.91 1.67 13.90
C GLN A 75 7.05 0.86 14.53
N ARG A 76 7.91 1.51 15.30
CA ARG A 76 9.05 0.86 15.96
C ARG A 76 8.67 0.11 17.24
N VAL A 77 7.64 0.57 17.92
CA VAL A 77 7.22 0.00 19.20
C VAL A 77 6.11 -1.03 19.07
N LEU A 78 5.34 -1.02 17.97
CA LEU A 78 4.25 -1.96 17.72
C LEU A 78 4.64 -3.43 17.86
N PRO A 79 5.76 -3.94 17.29
CA PRO A 79 6.16 -5.33 17.43
C PRO A 79 6.30 -5.76 18.90
N TYR A 80 6.89 -4.91 19.73
CA TYR A 80 7.09 -5.19 21.16
C TYR A 80 5.79 -5.12 21.98
N LEU A 81 4.87 -4.21 21.60
CA LEU A 81 3.61 -4.03 22.32
C LEU A 81 2.62 -5.17 22.03
N LEU A 82 2.74 -5.80 20.88
CA LEU A 82 1.84 -6.85 20.43
C LEU A 82 2.45 -8.25 20.55
N GLU A 83 3.70 -8.38 21.00
CA GLU A 83 4.45 -9.66 21.04
C GLU A 83 3.66 -10.82 21.67
N GLU A 84 2.92 -10.55 22.74
CA GLU A 84 2.09 -11.56 23.42
C GLU A 84 0.84 -11.97 22.62
N GLN A 85 0.43 -11.19 21.63
CA GLN A 85 -0.72 -11.48 20.79
C GLN A 85 -0.34 -12.11 19.45
N LEU A 86 0.95 -12.17 19.14
CA LEU A 86 1.44 -12.67 17.86
C LEU A 86 1.69 -14.17 17.93
N LEU A 87 1.27 -14.88 16.88
CA LEU A 87 1.56 -16.31 16.71
C LEU A 87 2.88 -16.55 15.96
N GLU A 88 3.36 -15.55 15.25
CA GLU A 88 4.56 -15.59 14.42
C GLU A 88 5.61 -14.58 14.91
N ALA A 89 6.85 -14.79 14.49
CA ALA A 89 7.93 -13.86 14.81
C ALA A 89 7.66 -12.47 14.23
N PRO A 90 7.86 -11.40 14.99
CA PRO A 90 7.55 -10.02 14.55
C PRO A 90 8.23 -9.61 13.24
N GLU A 91 9.37 -10.21 12.91
CA GLU A 91 10.14 -9.94 11.68
C GLU A 91 9.41 -10.44 10.42
N GLN A 92 8.55 -11.44 10.58
CA GLN A 92 7.72 -12.01 9.51
C GLN A 92 6.39 -11.28 9.35
N LEU A 93 6.12 -10.29 10.18
CA LEU A 93 4.87 -9.59 10.20
C LEU A 93 5.01 -8.15 9.67
N TRP A 94 3.95 -7.67 9.07
CA TRP A 94 3.78 -6.29 8.67
C TRP A 94 2.74 -5.61 9.55
N PHE A 95 3.13 -4.51 10.16
CA PHE A 95 2.29 -3.74 11.08
C PHE A 95 1.82 -2.46 10.39
N ALA A 96 0.53 -2.32 10.22
CA ALA A 96 -0.10 -1.09 9.74
C ALA A 96 -0.90 -0.44 10.86
N SER A 97 -0.96 0.88 10.91
CA SER A 97 -1.68 1.60 11.94
C SER A 97 -2.58 2.67 11.34
N GLY A 98 -3.79 2.78 11.88
CA GLY A 98 -4.74 3.81 11.52
C GLY A 98 -4.57 5.10 12.33
N LYS A 99 -5.49 6.04 12.10
CA LYS A 99 -5.58 7.29 12.85
C LYS A 99 -6.00 7.02 14.29
N ALA A 100 -5.41 7.75 15.23
CA ALA A 100 -5.78 7.60 16.63
C ALA A 100 -7.20 8.10 16.91
N GLU A 101 -7.96 7.27 17.60
CA GLU A 101 -9.26 7.62 18.15
C GLU A 101 -9.17 7.57 19.68
N HIS A 102 -9.40 8.71 20.35
CA HIS A 102 -9.32 8.83 21.81
C HIS A 102 -8.01 8.31 22.43
N GLY A 103 -6.89 8.40 21.68
CA GLY A 103 -5.57 7.92 22.14
C GLY A 103 -5.31 6.42 21.89
N ARG A 104 -6.26 5.69 21.33
CA ARG A 104 -6.10 4.33 20.83
C ARG A 104 -5.82 4.37 19.33
N TYR A 105 -4.79 3.67 18.91
CA TYR A 105 -4.40 3.49 17.51
C TYR A 105 -4.90 2.13 17.06
N PRO A 106 -5.81 2.05 16.07
CA PRO A 106 -6.16 0.78 15.44
C PRO A 106 -4.94 0.26 14.68
N VAL A 107 -4.73 -1.05 14.75
CA VAL A 107 -3.57 -1.74 14.16
C VAL A 107 -4.08 -2.96 13.40
N ALA A 108 -3.59 -3.13 12.19
CA ALA A 108 -3.74 -4.34 11.40
C ALA A 108 -2.36 -4.99 11.23
N VAL A 109 -2.28 -6.29 11.48
CA VAL A 109 -1.05 -7.08 11.34
C VAL A 109 -1.31 -8.21 10.35
N ILE A 110 -0.48 -8.32 9.34
CA ILE A 110 -0.56 -9.36 8.32
C ILE A 110 0.82 -9.98 8.11
N ASN A 111 0.86 -11.25 7.70
CA ASN A 111 2.11 -11.91 7.32
C ASN A 111 2.77 -11.16 6.15
N ARG A 112 4.04 -10.74 6.35
CA ARG A 112 4.78 -9.94 5.37
C ARG A 112 5.03 -10.69 4.05
N PRO A 113 5.52 -11.93 4.02
CA PRO A 113 5.62 -12.74 2.81
C PRO A 113 4.33 -12.81 2.00
N ASN A 114 3.18 -12.98 2.67
CA ASN A 114 1.87 -13.02 2.02
C ASN A 114 1.54 -11.69 1.35
N LEU A 115 1.78 -10.59 2.05
CA LEU A 115 1.58 -9.24 1.51
C LEU A 115 2.51 -8.97 0.32
N GLU A 116 3.78 -9.34 0.41
CA GLU A 116 4.76 -9.20 -0.66
C GLU A 116 4.33 -10.00 -1.89
N ALA A 117 3.94 -11.27 -1.72
CA ALA A 117 3.45 -12.12 -2.80
C ALA A 117 2.20 -11.54 -3.48
N LEU A 118 1.26 -11.00 -2.72
CA LEU A 118 0.05 -10.37 -3.26
C LEU A 118 0.39 -9.14 -4.12
N ILE A 119 1.28 -8.28 -3.63
CA ILE A 119 1.69 -7.08 -4.36
C ILE A 119 2.50 -7.43 -5.61
N ASP A 120 3.36 -8.43 -5.53
CA ASP A 120 4.16 -8.89 -6.68
C ASP A 120 3.26 -9.49 -7.76
N LEU A 121 2.28 -10.32 -7.39
CA LEU A 121 1.30 -10.88 -8.32
C LEU A 121 0.46 -9.77 -8.99
N CYS A 122 0.02 -8.76 -8.23
CA CYS A 122 -0.64 -7.59 -8.81
C CYS A 122 0.26 -6.86 -9.83
N ARG A 123 1.55 -6.75 -9.55
CA ARG A 123 2.53 -6.10 -10.43
C ARG A 123 2.75 -6.91 -11.71
N GLU A 124 2.84 -8.22 -11.63
CA GLU A 124 2.97 -9.13 -12.78
C GLU A 124 1.81 -8.95 -13.76
N HIS A 125 0.58 -8.84 -13.24
CA HIS A 125 -0.62 -8.59 -14.03
C HIS A 125 -0.87 -7.11 -14.35
N ARG A 126 0.06 -6.20 -14.00
CA ARG A 126 -0.05 -4.74 -14.22
C ARG A 126 -1.26 -4.12 -13.52
N VAL A 127 -1.76 -4.72 -12.48
CA VAL A 127 -2.81 -4.16 -11.62
C VAL A 127 -2.17 -3.25 -10.59
N ARG A 128 -2.82 -2.13 -10.28
CA ARG A 128 -2.34 -1.15 -9.31
C ARG A 128 -3.21 -1.18 -8.06
N PRO A 129 -2.79 -1.85 -6.97
CA PRO A 129 -3.55 -1.83 -5.73
C PRO A 129 -3.58 -0.40 -5.17
N GLN A 130 -4.76 0.18 -4.98
CA GLN A 130 -4.94 1.51 -4.40
C GLN A 130 -5.01 1.47 -2.88
N SER A 131 -5.65 0.43 -2.35
CA SER A 131 -5.79 0.19 -0.93
C SER A 131 -5.79 -1.32 -0.67
N LEU A 132 -5.42 -1.70 0.54
CA LEU A 132 -5.58 -3.04 1.09
C LEU A 132 -6.08 -2.90 2.52
N LYS A 133 -7.29 -3.38 2.77
CA LYS A 133 -7.95 -3.28 4.09
C LYS A 133 -8.60 -4.62 4.45
N ALA A 134 -8.87 -4.82 5.74
CA ALA A 134 -9.58 -5.99 6.23
C ALA A 134 -11.10 -5.74 6.26
N ASP A 135 -11.88 -6.79 6.00
CA ASP A 135 -13.34 -6.75 5.96
C ASP A 135 -13.99 -6.34 7.29
N ALA A 136 -13.57 -6.93 8.43
CA ALA A 136 -14.15 -6.59 9.72
C ALA A 136 -13.89 -5.13 10.11
N ASP A 137 -12.75 -4.57 9.69
CA ASP A 137 -12.42 -3.18 9.94
C ASP A 137 -13.24 -2.22 9.05
N LEU A 138 -13.49 -2.63 7.80
CA LEU A 138 -14.39 -1.91 6.89
C LEU A 138 -15.83 -1.93 7.37
N LEU A 139 -16.30 -3.07 7.86
CA LEU A 139 -17.69 -3.30 8.30
C LEU A 139 -17.88 -3.07 9.81
N ALA A 140 -16.91 -2.49 10.51
CA ALA A 140 -16.90 -2.32 11.96
C ALA A 140 -18.15 -1.62 12.53
N ALA A 141 -18.76 -0.71 11.77
CA ALA A 141 -20.00 -0.03 12.17
C ALA A 141 -21.25 -0.94 12.14
N GLN A 142 -21.17 -2.08 11.48
CA GLN A 142 -22.26 -3.03 11.27
C GLN A 142 -22.09 -4.32 12.08
N THR A 143 -20.94 -4.50 12.74
CA THR A 143 -20.63 -5.72 13.50
C THR A 143 -21.62 -5.91 14.67
N PRO A 144 -22.03 -7.15 14.95
CA PRO A 144 -21.59 -8.39 14.31
C PRO A 144 -22.19 -8.62 12.92
N VAL A 145 -21.37 -9.11 11.98
CA VAL A 145 -21.76 -9.36 10.59
C VAL A 145 -21.57 -10.83 10.26
N LEU A 146 -22.56 -11.42 9.62
CA LEU A 146 -22.51 -12.77 9.06
C LEU A 146 -22.39 -12.65 7.54
N ILE A 147 -21.29 -13.10 6.98
CA ILE A 147 -21.05 -13.13 5.54
C ILE A 147 -21.14 -14.58 5.07
N THR A 148 -21.99 -14.86 4.10
CA THR A 148 -22.08 -16.16 3.46
C THR A 148 -21.85 -15.99 1.96
N VAL A 149 -20.75 -16.55 1.46
CA VAL A 149 -20.44 -16.59 0.03
C VAL A 149 -20.31 -18.05 -0.37
N GLU A 150 -20.89 -18.41 -1.49
CA GLU A 150 -20.85 -19.79 -2.00
C GLU A 150 -19.41 -20.28 -2.12
N GLY A 151 -19.13 -21.44 -1.51
CA GLY A 151 -17.80 -22.06 -1.54
C GLY A 151 -16.75 -21.44 -0.59
N TRP A 152 -17.08 -20.39 0.19
CA TRP A 152 -16.17 -19.79 1.18
C TRP A 152 -16.44 -20.27 2.61
N GLY A 153 -17.61 -20.88 2.84
CA GLY A 153 -18.15 -21.09 4.18
C GLY A 153 -18.84 -19.84 4.70
N THR A 154 -18.97 -19.77 6.01
CA THR A 154 -19.60 -18.64 6.70
C THR A 154 -18.53 -17.89 7.49
N LEU A 155 -18.40 -16.59 7.24
CA LEU A 155 -17.56 -15.71 8.04
C LEU A 155 -18.45 -14.99 9.06
N ILE A 156 -18.01 -15.00 10.30
CA ILE A 156 -18.61 -14.24 11.38
C ILE A 156 -17.60 -13.16 11.76
N LEU A 157 -17.97 -11.92 11.53
CA LEU A 157 -17.13 -10.78 11.83
C LEU A 157 -17.64 -10.09 13.09
N GLU A 158 -16.81 -10.03 14.09
CA GLU A 158 -16.97 -9.20 15.27
C GLU A 158 -15.94 -8.07 15.24
N ARG A 159 -16.06 -7.12 16.16
CA ARG A 159 -15.23 -5.90 16.13
C ARG A 159 -13.71 -6.16 16.03
N ASP A 160 -13.22 -7.14 16.76
CA ASP A 160 -11.79 -7.46 16.87
C ASP A 160 -11.50 -8.93 16.52
N GLN A 161 -12.46 -9.68 16.01
CA GLN A 161 -12.34 -11.11 15.73
C GLN A 161 -13.06 -11.48 14.43
N ALA A 162 -12.48 -12.44 13.74
CA ALA A 162 -13.13 -13.10 12.61
C ALA A 162 -13.07 -14.61 12.81
N LEU A 163 -14.20 -15.27 12.61
CA LEU A 163 -14.30 -16.71 12.64
C LEU A 163 -14.77 -17.21 11.28
N VAL A 164 -14.12 -18.24 10.78
CA VAL A 164 -14.53 -18.94 9.58
C VAL A 164 -15.12 -20.28 9.98
N ALA A 165 -16.35 -20.54 9.60
CA ALA A 165 -17.02 -21.80 9.82
C ALA A 165 -17.36 -22.46 8.49
N ASP A 166 -17.05 -23.74 8.35
CA ASP A 166 -17.58 -24.53 7.25
C ASP A 166 -19.08 -24.82 7.44
N GLU A 167 -19.73 -25.39 6.45
CA GLU A 167 -21.16 -25.66 6.49
C GLU A 167 -21.54 -26.61 7.65
N ALA A 168 -20.67 -27.56 8.00
CA ALA A 168 -20.91 -28.50 9.10
C ALA A 168 -20.75 -27.83 10.48
N GLN A 169 -19.90 -26.84 10.58
CA GLN A 169 -19.63 -26.10 11.81
C GLN A 169 -20.59 -24.93 12.03
N ARG A 170 -21.25 -24.46 10.98
CA ARG A 170 -22.10 -23.28 10.99
C ARG A 170 -23.13 -23.29 12.12
N GLU A 171 -23.93 -24.37 12.24
CA GLU A 171 -24.94 -24.48 13.29
C GLU A 171 -24.32 -24.45 14.69
N ALA A 172 -23.22 -25.16 14.88
CA ALA A 172 -22.53 -25.20 16.17
C ALA A 172 -21.99 -23.81 16.56
N VAL A 173 -21.42 -23.10 15.61
CA VAL A 173 -20.89 -21.76 15.85
C VAL A 173 -22.01 -20.76 16.11
N LEU A 174 -23.09 -20.80 15.35
CA LEU A 174 -24.27 -19.95 15.61
C LEU A 174 -24.90 -20.25 16.96
N ALA A 175 -24.96 -21.53 17.36
CA ALA A 175 -25.48 -21.92 18.68
C ALA A 175 -24.59 -21.43 19.84
N LEU A 176 -23.30 -21.28 19.65
CA LEU A 176 -22.39 -20.71 20.66
C LEU A 176 -22.63 -19.21 20.89
N HIS A 177 -23.15 -18.52 19.90
CA HIS A 177 -23.51 -17.08 20.00
C HIS A 177 -24.92 -16.87 20.60
N GLY A 178 -25.60 -17.94 20.96
CA GLY A 178 -26.92 -17.93 21.64
C GLY A 178 -28.07 -17.51 20.72
N ASP A 179 -29.22 -17.17 21.34
CA ASP A 179 -30.41 -16.63 20.64
C ASP A 179 -30.16 -15.26 19.98
N ASP A 180 -28.92 -14.77 20.02
CA ASP A 180 -28.46 -13.49 19.41
C ASP A 180 -28.37 -13.53 17.87
N GLU A 181 -28.75 -14.64 17.22
CA GLU A 181 -28.86 -14.71 15.75
C GLU A 181 -29.67 -13.55 15.14
N LEU A 182 -30.58 -12.98 15.91
CA LEU A 182 -31.40 -11.83 15.52
C LEU A 182 -30.62 -10.51 15.39
N HIS A 183 -29.37 -10.45 15.89
CA HIS A 183 -28.57 -9.21 15.91
C HIS A 183 -27.49 -9.15 14.84
N PHE A 184 -27.25 -10.24 14.06
CA PHE A 184 -26.29 -10.22 12.98
C PHE A 184 -26.81 -9.48 11.76
N THR A 185 -26.01 -8.57 11.22
CA THR A 185 -26.19 -8.07 9.86
C THR A 185 -25.81 -9.19 8.89
N ARG A 186 -26.77 -9.72 8.15
CA ARG A 186 -26.55 -10.83 7.20
C ARG A 186 -26.21 -10.29 5.81
N LEU A 187 -25.08 -10.71 5.26
CA LEU A 187 -24.61 -10.39 3.91
C LEU A 187 -24.46 -11.68 3.12
N GLU A 188 -25.57 -12.12 2.54
CA GLU A 188 -25.65 -13.37 1.76
C GLU A 188 -25.63 -13.11 0.24
N ASP A 189 -25.98 -11.88 -0.16
CA ASP A 189 -25.93 -11.47 -1.56
C ASP A 189 -24.58 -10.80 -1.88
N PRO A 190 -23.81 -11.37 -2.83
CA PRO A 190 -22.51 -10.83 -3.21
C PRO A 190 -22.55 -9.37 -3.68
N ALA A 191 -23.63 -8.92 -4.33
CA ALA A 191 -23.75 -7.55 -4.79
C ALA A 191 -23.89 -6.59 -3.60
N THR A 192 -24.74 -6.92 -2.66
CA THR A 192 -24.91 -6.14 -1.42
C THR A 192 -23.61 -6.08 -0.62
N LEU A 193 -22.88 -7.20 -0.51
CA LEU A 193 -21.58 -7.24 0.17
C LEU A 193 -20.55 -6.32 -0.50
N CYS A 194 -20.40 -6.42 -1.81
CA CYS A 194 -19.49 -5.57 -2.57
C CYS A 194 -19.86 -4.09 -2.45
N ASP A 195 -21.13 -3.75 -2.51
CA ASP A 195 -21.60 -2.37 -2.36
C ASP A 195 -21.26 -1.79 -0.98
N GLN A 196 -21.40 -2.58 0.08
CA GLN A 196 -21.06 -2.15 1.43
C GLN A 196 -19.56 -1.99 1.61
N LEU A 197 -18.76 -2.94 1.13
CA LEU A 197 -17.29 -2.83 1.14
C LEU A 197 -16.82 -1.60 0.37
N GLN A 198 -17.36 -1.36 -0.82
CA GLN A 198 -17.01 -0.17 -1.62
C GLN A 198 -17.46 1.13 -0.94
N ALA A 199 -18.62 1.15 -0.28
CA ALA A 199 -19.08 2.32 0.47
C ALA A 199 -18.13 2.63 1.64
N ALA A 200 -17.71 1.60 2.39
CA ALA A 200 -16.75 1.74 3.49
C ALA A 200 -15.35 2.18 3.02
N LEU A 201 -14.88 1.64 1.90
CA LEU A 201 -13.64 2.07 1.26
C LEU A 201 -13.70 3.54 0.82
N ALA A 202 -14.81 3.97 0.23
CA ALA A 202 -15.04 5.36 -0.17
C ALA A 202 -15.11 6.33 1.01
N ALA A 203 -15.57 5.87 2.18
CA ALA A 203 -15.57 6.62 3.42
C ALA A 203 -14.22 6.61 4.17
N ASP A 204 -13.20 5.96 3.60
CA ASP A 204 -11.86 5.76 4.19
C ASP A 204 -11.90 5.06 5.56
N HIS A 205 -12.86 4.14 5.75
CA HIS A 205 -12.91 3.30 6.93
C HIS A 205 -11.76 2.27 6.92
N GLY A 206 -11.42 1.78 8.11
CA GLY A 206 -10.43 0.74 8.32
C GLY A 206 -8.98 1.19 8.18
N VAL A 207 -8.08 0.31 8.63
CA VAL A 207 -6.63 0.52 8.58
C VAL A 207 -6.11 0.20 7.18
N GLU A 208 -5.44 1.16 6.55
CA GLU A 208 -4.74 0.94 5.29
C GLU A 208 -3.46 0.14 5.54
N MET A 209 -3.33 -1.03 4.90
CA MET A 209 -2.15 -1.88 5.07
C MET A 209 -1.02 -1.53 4.10
N LEU A 210 -1.31 -0.83 2.99
CA LEU A 210 -0.31 -0.36 2.04
C LEU A 210 0.37 0.92 2.53
N GLN A 211 1.11 0.80 3.62
CA GLN A 211 1.87 1.90 4.25
C GLN A 211 3.37 1.72 4.04
N GLY A 212 4.17 2.73 4.37
CA GLY A 212 5.64 2.66 4.37
C GLY A 212 6.21 2.05 3.09
N ALA A 213 6.89 0.92 3.19
CA ALA A 213 7.51 0.22 2.05
C ALA A 213 6.51 -0.22 0.96
N PHE A 214 5.26 -0.47 1.33
CA PHE A 214 4.20 -0.86 0.41
C PHE A 214 3.37 0.33 -0.10
N SER A 215 3.66 1.53 0.34
CA SER A 215 2.94 2.72 -0.10
C SER A 215 3.16 2.98 -1.59
N GLN A 216 2.08 3.12 -2.35
CA GLN A 216 2.14 3.45 -3.79
C GLN A 216 2.81 4.80 -4.09
N ARG A 217 2.72 5.75 -3.15
CA ARG A 217 3.40 7.04 -3.28
C ARG A 217 4.91 6.88 -3.32
N GLN A 218 5.45 5.93 -2.57
CA GLN A 218 6.88 5.63 -2.54
C GLN A 218 7.32 4.90 -3.83
N ASN A 219 6.47 4.02 -4.37
CA ASN A 219 6.70 3.34 -5.65
C ASN A 219 6.57 4.30 -6.85
N GLN A 220 5.73 5.34 -6.76
CA GLN A 220 5.66 6.40 -7.77
C GLN A 220 6.84 7.38 -7.67
N ALA A 221 7.36 7.62 -6.47
CA ALA A 221 8.60 8.37 -6.28
C ALA A 221 9.85 7.63 -6.77
N SER A 222 9.78 6.31 -6.92
CA SER A 222 10.81 5.45 -7.55
C SER A 222 10.70 5.37 -9.08
N GLY A 223 9.65 5.97 -9.68
CA GLY A 223 9.62 6.27 -11.11
C GLY A 223 10.76 7.23 -11.49
N PRO A 224 11.21 7.24 -12.75
CA PRO A 224 12.29 8.12 -13.17
C PRO A 224 11.95 9.56 -12.75
N SER A 225 12.76 10.10 -11.84
CA SER A 225 12.62 11.49 -11.37
C SER A 225 12.38 12.39 -12.58
N PRO A 226 11.40 13.32 -12.56
CA PRO A 226 11.16 14.25 -13.67
C PRO A 226 12.41 15.04 -14.06
N TRP A 227 13.43 15.08 -13.19
CA TRP A 227 14.74 15.65 -13.41
C TRP A 227 15.75 14.70 -14.08
N GLN A 228 15.45 13.39 -14.22
CA GLN A 228 16.36 12.42 -14.82
C GLN A 228 16.70 12.71 -16.29
N PRO A 229 15.76 13.14 -17.15
CA PRO A 229 16.09 13.55 -18.53
C PRO A 229 16.91 14.85 -18.59
N TRP A 230 16.95 15.66 -17.52
CA TRP A 230 17.71 16.92 -17.49
C TRP A 230 19.16 16.75 -17.03
N LYS A 231 19.54 15.61 -16.43
CA LYS A 231 20.91 15.34 -15.99
C LYS A 231 21.94 15.48 -17.12
N PRO A 232 21.76 14.93 -18.34
CA PRO A 232 22.71 15.13 -19.42
C PRO A 232 22.73 16.58 -19.92
N VAL A 233 21.58 17.27 -19.89
CA VAL A 233 21.48 18.68 -20.31
C VAL A 233 22.22 19.59 -19.33
N MET A 234 22.10 19.36 -18.04
CA MET A 234 22.85 20.09 -17.00
C MET A 234 24.36 19.82 -17.10
N GLY A 235 24.76 18.58 -17.39
CA GLY A 235 26.15 18.22 -17.64
C GLY A 235 26.74 18.96 -18.86
N LEU A 236 25.97 19.05 -19.95
CA LEU A 236 26.36 19.79 -21.15
C LEU A 236 26.47 21.30 -20.87
N ALA A 237 25.51 21.88 -20.16
CA ALA A 237 25.53 23.29 -19.79
C ALA A 237 26.73 23.63 -18.88
N ALA A 238 27.05 22.77 -17.92
CA ALA A 238 28.27 22.92 -17.10
C ALA A 238 29.54 22.84 -17.93
N ALA A 239 29.64 21.90 -18.87
CA ALA A 239 30.80 21.77 -19.76
C ALA A 239 31.00 23.02 -20.62
N VAL A 240 29.94 23.56 -21.22
CA VAL A 240 29.96 24.80 -22.01
C VAL A 240 30.41 25.99 -21.15
N PHE A 241 29.89 26.08 -19.92
CA PHE A 241 30.26 27.12 -18.96
C PHE A 241 31.78 27.08 -18.62
N PHE A 242 32.32 25.89 -18.36
CA PHE A 242 33.73 25.74 -18.08
C PHE A 242 34.63 26.03 -19.29
N ILE A 243 34.19 25.66 -20.50
CA ILE A 243 34.90 26.00 -21.75
C ILE A 243 34.93 27.53 -21.95
N ALA A 244 33.80 28.21 -21.72
CA ALA A 244 33.73 29.66 -21.81
C ALA A 244 34.64 30.35 -20.79
N LEU A 245 34.69 29.88 -19.54
CA LEU A 245 35.60 30.39 -18.52
C LEU A 245 37.08 30.19 -18.90
N ALA A 246 37.43 29.02 -19.42
CA ALA A 246 38.77 28.72 -19.88
C ALA A 246 39.17 29.61 -21.06
N ALA A 247 38.28 29.90 -21.99
CA ALA A 247 38.50 30.79 -23.11
C ALA A 247 38.76 32.25 -22.65
N VAL A 248 37.98 32.75 -21.70
CA VAL A 248 38.17 34.10 -21.11
C VAL A 248 39.51 34.17 -20.39
N TRP A 249 39.87 33.12 -19.64
CA TRP A 249 41.14 33.07 -18.93
C TRP A 249 42.34 33.02 -19.86
N ALA A 250 42.27 32.23 -20.95
CA ALA A 250 43.28 32.19 -22.00
C ALA A 250 43.41 33.53 -22.74
N GLN A 251 42.33 34.26 -22.96
CA GLN A 251 42.35 35.60 -23.53
C GLN A 251 43.06 36.59 -22.60
N GLN A 252 42.74 36.60 -21.30
CA GLN A 252 43.41 37.45 -20.32
C GLN A 252 44.90 37.17 -20.27
N TRP A 253 45.29 35.90 -20.29
CA TRP A 253 46.70 35.51 -20.27
C TRP A 253 47.45 35.98 -21.52
N ARG A 254 46.81 35.93 -22.71
CA ARG A 254 47.38 36.46 -23.95
C ARG A 254 47.53 37.97 -23.91
N TYR A 255 46.57 38.71 -23.34
CA TYR A 255 46.69 40.16 -23.20
C TYR A 255 47.82 40.58 -22.22
N GLN A 256 47.95 39.87 -21.11
CA GLN A 256 49.04 40.11 -20.16
C GLN A 256 50.42 39.89 -20.83
N LYS A 257 50.54 38.77 -21.55
CA LYS A 257 51.80 38.46 -22.26
C LYS A 257 52.15 39.49 -23.32
N ALA A 258 51.17 39.96 -24.10
CA ALA A 258 51.37 41.03 -25.10
C ALA A 258 51.70 42.39 -24.44
N ALA A 259 51.12 42.70 -23.27
CA ALA A 259 51.49 43.87 -22.51
C ALA A 259 52.94 43.81 -22.01
N ASP A 260 53.34 42.66 -21.45
CA ASP A 260 54.76 42.47 -20.98
C ASP A 260 55.78 42.60 -22.09
N GLU A 261 55.48 42.08 -23.28
CA GLU A 261 56.35 42.21 -24.49
C GLU A 261 56.43 43.66 -24.96
N THR A 262 55.32 44.42 -24.94
CA THR A 262 55.36 45.86 -25.31
C THR A 262 56.08 46.70 -24.27
N PHE A 263 55.93 46.39 -22.97
CA PHE A 263 56.68 47.05 -21.90
C PHE A 263 58.25 46.75 -22.03
N ALA A 264 58.64 45.53 -22.36
CA ALA A 264 60.02 45.14 -22.53
C ALA A 264 60.67 45.89 -23.74
N GLN A 265 59.92 45.98 -24.87
CA GLN A 265 60.38 46.75 -26.06
C GLN A 265 60.49 48.24 -25.76
N ALA A 266 59.55 48.81 -24.99
CA ALA A 266 59.63 50.24 -24.62
C ALA A 266 60.85 50.51 -23.67
N ALA A 267 61.16 49.57 -22.78
CA ALA A 267 62.34 49.70 -21.88
C ALA A 267 63.68 49.66 -22.63
N GLU A 268 63.82 48.83 -23.68
CA GLU A 268 64.95 48.79 -24.51
C GLU A 268 65.18 50.09 -25.30
N LEU A 269 64.13 50.71 -25.79
CA LEU A 269 64.24 52.01 -26.52
C LEU A 269 64.58 53.18 -25.59
N TYR A 270 64.32 53.07 -24.30
CA TYR A 270 64.71 54.12 -23.31
C TYR A 270 66.18 53.98 -22.80
N GLN A 271 66.85 52.87 -23.05
CA GLN A 271 68.26 52.61 -22.64
C GLN A 271 69.25 52.83 -23.75
N SER A 272 68.83 53.13 -24.97
CA SER A 272 69.66 53.48 -26.12
C SER A 272 69.71 55.01 -26.29
#